data_2bea5fa9a9a04187742c8e6bb04ff0fd
#
_entry.id   2bea5fa9a9a04187742c8e6bb04ff0fd
#
_cell.length_a   1.000
_cell.length_b   1.000
_cell.length_c   1.000
_cell.angle_alpha   90.00
_cell.angle_beta   90.00
_cell.angle_gamma   90.00
#
_symmetry.space_group_name_H-M   'P 1'
#
loop_
_entity.id
_entity.type
_entity.pdbx_description
1 polymer ?
#
loop_
_entity_poly.entity_id
_entity_poly.type
_entity_poly.pdbx_seq_one_letter_code
_entity_poly.pdbx_strand_id
1 'polypeptide(L)'
;MKKIILCFCAFLLVTSCSEDQPSVINLKEAQEFLASNATETAVNVIEEGLQYSIIENGTGGVNPSLENTVTAHFHGKLINGDVFWSSVDLNEPLVIKPSQLIKGCQKVIPLMQVGDKWRVFIHPALAYGEEGRPGIPSNSLLIFDIELLDII
;
A
#
# COMPACT_ATOMS: atom_id res chain seq x y z
N MET A 1 48.53 -36.22 -42.26
CA MET A 1 47.33 -36.49 -41.43
C MET A 1 47.31 -35.43 -40.33
N LYS A 2 46.56 -34.36 -40.51
CA LYS A 2 46.39 -33.26 -39.54
C LYS A 2 45.10 -33.44 -38.77
N LYS A 3 45.19 -33.68 -37.48
CA LYS A 3 44.06 -33.78 -36.58
C LYS A 3 43.60 -32.37 -36.22
N ILE A 4 42.37 -32.02 -36.65
CA ILE A 4 41.69 -30.80 -36.23
C ILE A 4 41.01 -31.07 -34.90
N ILE A 5 41.47 -30.40 -33.84
CA ILE A 5 40.81 -30.42 -32.51
C ILE A 5 39.78 -29.31 -32.53
N LEU A 6 38.50 -29.73 -32.53
CA LEU A 6 37.33 -28.83 -32.41
C LEU A 6 37.14 -28.46 -30.94
N CYS A 7 37.50 -27.24 -30.58
CA CYS A 7 37.30 -26.71 -29.25
C CYS A 7 35.84 -26.26 -29.13
N PHE A 8 35.01 -27.02 -28.42
CA PHE A 8 33.59 -26.70 -28.14
C PHE A 8 33.55 -25.74 -26.94
N CYS A 9 33.56 -24.43 -27.20
CA CYS A 9 33.30 -23.44 -26.17
C CYS A 9 31.83 -23.51 -25.78
N ALA A 10 31.52 -24.18 -24.65
CA ALA A 10 30.25 -24.08 -24.01
C ALA A 10 30.06 -22.66 -23.47
N PHE A 11 29.20 -21.90 -24.16
CA PHE A 11 28.80 -20.56 -23.72
C PHE A 11 27.73 -20.75 -22.62
N LEU A 12 28.17 -20.72 -21.38
CA LEU A 12 27.30 -20.64 -20.23
C LEU A 12 26.58 -19.27 -20.25
N LEU A 13 25.33 -19.27 -20.73
CA LEU A 13 24.42 -18.15 -20.55
C LEU A 13 24.07 -18.07 -19.05
N VAL A 14 24.81 -17.24 -18.34
CA VAL A 14 24.39 -16.80 -17.01
C VAL A 14 23.22 -15.86 -17.23
N THR A 15 22.00 -16.37 -17.06
CA THR A 15 20.82 -15.53 -16.93
C THR A 15 20.95 -14.80 -15.60
N SER A 16 21.53 -13.61 -15.63
CA SER A 16 21.45 -12.66 -14.53
C SER A 16 19.95 -12.35 -14.32
N CYS A 17 19.36 -12.88 -13.27
CA CYS A 17 18.13 -12.30 -12.72
C CYS A 17 18.46 -10.86 -12.37
N SER A 18 17.99 -9.93 -13.16
CA SER A 18 18.23 -8.51 -12.90
C SER A 18 17.40 -8.11 -11.68
N GLU A 19 18.07 -7.84 -10.58
CA GLU A 19 17.51 -7.19 -9.38
C GLU A 19 16.99 -5.77 -9.69
N ASP A 20 17.19 -5.29 -10.91
CA ASP A 20 16.89 -3.94 -11.39
C ASP A 20 15.48 -3.81 -12.02
N GLN A 21 14.59 -4.79 -11.85
CA GLN A 21 13.22 -4.63 -12.31
C GLN A 21 12.45 -3.67 -11.38
N PRO A 22 11.73 -2.68 -11.91
CA PRO A 22 10.98 -1.71 -11.08
C PRO A 22 10.08 -2.35 -10.03
N SER A 23 9.49 -3.50 -10.33
CA SER A 23 8.65 -4.25 -9.39
C SER A 23 9.42 -4.81 -8.19
N VAL A 24 10.68 -5.22 -8.38
CA VAL A 24 11.55 -5.74 -7.32
C VAL A 24 12.04 -4.58 -6.45
N ILE A 25 12.41 -3.46 -7.08
CA ILE A 25 12.84 -2.24 -6.38
C ILE A 25 11.69 -1.72 -5.51
N ASN A 26 10.49 -1.58 -6.05
CA ASN A 26 9.33 -1.10 -5.30
C ASN A 26 9.00 -2.00 -4.11
N LEU A 27 9.08 -3.33 -4.27
CA LEU A 27 8.84 -4.26 -3.16
C LEU A 27 9.87 -4.10 -2.05
N LYS A 28 11.15 -3.97 -2.41
CA LYS A 28 12.22 -3.75 -1.45
C LYS A 28 12.04 -2.42 -0.71
N GLU A 29 11.77 -1.34 -1.44
CA GLU A 29 11.48 -0.03 -0.85
C GLU A 29 10.28 -0.07 0.09
N ALA A 30 9.21 -0.79 -0.26
CA ALA A 30 8.04 -0.97 0.58
C ALA A 30 8.41 -1.67 1.91
N GLN A 31 9.21 -2.73 1.83
CA GLN A 31 9.65 -3.49 3.01
C GLN A 31 10.56 -2.66 3.92
N GLU A 32 11.56 -1.98 3.33
CA GLU A 32 12.50 -1.12 4.06
C GLU A 32 11.77 0.06 4.72
N PHE A 33 10.83 0.68 4.01
CA PHE A 33 10.00 1.75 4.55
C PHE A 33 9.20 1.27 5.76
N LEU A 34 8.46 0.18 5.64
CA LEU A 34 7.63 -0.34 6.73
C LEU A 34 8.47 -0.78 7.94
N ALA A 35 9.64 -1.38 7.72
CA ALA A 35 10.54 -1.76 8.79
C ALA A 35 11.04 -0.54 9.58
N SER A 36 11.44 0.52 8.88
CA SER A 36 11.85 1.78 9.50
C SER A 36 10.68 2.49 10.20
N ASN A 37 9.54 2.58 9.51
CA ASN A 37 8.36 3.28 10.01
C ASN A 37 7.78 2.64 11.29
N ALA A 38 7.89 1.31 11.42
CA ALA A 38 7.47 0.59 12.63
C ALA A 38 8.26 0.99 13.90
N THR A 39 9.41 1.62 13.75
CA THR A 39 10.23 2.09 14.89
C THR A 39 9.85 3.49 15.36
N GLU A 40 9.01 4.20 14.60
CA GLU A 40 8.56 5.55 14.94
C GLU A 40 7.53 5.50 16.07
N THR A 41 7.68 6.36 17.06
CA THR A 41 6.86 6.35 18.29
C THR A 41 5.36 6.60 18.03
N ALA A 42 5.03 7.34 16.96
CA ALA A 42 3.65 7.67 16.59
C ALA A 42 2.98 6.62 15.69
N VAL A 43 3.70 5.55 15.32
CA VAL A 43 3.21 4.51 14.43
C VAL A 43 2.75 3.28 15.20
N ASN A 44 1.58 2.81 14.86
CA ASN A 44 0.99 1.59 15.37
C ASN A 44 1.02 0.51 14.30
N VAL A 45 1.44 -0.69 14.66
CA VAL A 45 1.45 -1.85 13.76
C VAL A 45 0.20 -2.68 14.03
N ILE A 46 -0.64 -2.88 13.01
CA ILE A 46 -1.84 -3.74 13.09
C ILE A 46 -1.44 -5.20 12.85
N GLU A 47 -0.69 -5.40 11.76
CA GLU A 47 -0.12 -6.69 11.35
C GLU A 47 1.08 -6.45 10.43
N GLU A 48 1.76 -7.50 10.02
CA GLU A 48 2.83 -7.39 9.04
C GLU A 48 2.33 -6.75 7.75
N GLY A 49 2.97 -5.65 7.36
CA GLY A 49 2.60 -4.89 6.16
C GLY A 49 1.45 -3.90 6.33
N LEU A 50 0.91 -3.71 7.53
CA LEU A 50 -0.16 -2.75 7.80
C LEU A 50 0.10 -1.94 9.05
N GLN A 51 0.30 -0.64 8.87
CA GLN A 51 0.61 0.29 9.95
C GLN A 51 -0.25 1.55 9.83
N TYR A 52 -0.41 2.27 10.92
CA TYR A 52 -1.08 3.56 10.91
C TYR A 52 -0.50 4.53 11.94
N SER A 53 -0.69 5.81 11.69
CA SER A 53 -0.51 6.88 12.67
C SER A 53 -1.78 7.73 12.74
N ILE A 54 -2.12 8.18 13.94
CA ILE A 54 -3.29 9.03 14.16
C ILE A 54 -2.89 10.48 13.86
N ILE A 55 -3.62 11.12 12.92
CA ILE A 55 -3.47 12.54 12.61
C ILE A 55 -4.43 13.34 13.50
N GLU A 56 -5.70 12.90 13.55
CA GLU A 56 -6.74 13.51 14.39
C GLU A 56 -7.58 12.40 15.02
N ASN A 57 -7.93 12.60 16.29
CA ASN A 57 -8.86 11.71 16.99
C ASN A 57 -10.27 12.24 16.83
N GLY A 58 -11.20 11.35 16.49
CA GLY A 58 -12.61 11.63 16.50
C GLY A 58 -13.17 11.83 17.90
N THR A 59 -14.45 12.15 17.98
CA THR A 59 -15.14 12.40 19.25
C THR A 59 -15.53 11.13 20.00
N GLY A 60 -15.17 9.98 19.47
CA GLY A 60 -15.55 8.66 19.94
C GLY A 60 -16.91 8.22 19.36
N GLY A 61 -17.28 6.98 19.58
CA GLY A 61 -18.53 6.43 19.07
C GLY A 61 -18.42 4.96 18.71
N VAL A 62 -19.22 4.56 17.74
CA VAL A 62 -19.29 3.20 17.22
C VAL A 62 -18.28 3.06 16.09
N ASN A 63 -17.58 1.93 16.06
CA ASN A 63 -16.71 1.55 14.93
C ASN A 63 -17.58 0.92 13.81
N PRO A 64 -17.31 1.22 12.53
CA PRO A 64 -18.03 0.59 11.45
C PRO A 64 -17.67 -0.89 11.31
N SER A 65 -18.62 -1.69 10.87
CA SER A 65 -18.38 -3.04 10.38
C SER A 65 -18.00 -3.00 8.89
N LEU A 66 -17.57 -4.14 8.34
CA LEU A 66 -17.31 -4.26 6.90
C LEU A 66 -18.54 -4.03 6.02
N GLU A 67 -19.75 -4.25 6.56
CA GLU A 67 -21.00 -4.15 5.83
C GLU A 67 -21.75 -2.82 6.02
N ASN A 68 -21.31 -1.99 6.96
CA ASN A 68 -21.84 -0.64 7.06
C ASN A 68 -21.46 0.17 5.83
N THR A 69 -22.31 1.10 5.43
CA THR A 69 -21.95 2.14 4.48
C THR A 69 -21.25 3.26 5.26
N VAL A 70 -20.07 3.64 4.83
CA VAL A 70 -19.31 4.76 5.43
C VAL A 70 -19.19 5.90 4.44
N THR A 71 -19.14 7.12 4.96
CA THR A 71 -18.74 8.31 4.22
C THR A 71 -17.34 8.68 4.70
N ALA A 72 -16.37 8.71 3.79
CA ALA A 72 -14.99 8.99 4.15
C ALA A 72 -14.24 9.73 3.05
N HIS A 73 -13.29 10.55 3.47
CA HIS A 73 -12.27 11.08 2.58
C HIS A 73 -11.06 10.16 2.55
N PHE A 74 -10.47 10.05 1.36
CA PHE A 74 -9.22 9.34 1.13
C PHE A 74 -8.30 10.22 0.30
N HIS A 75 -7.06 10.32 0.72
CA HIS A 75 -5.98 10.95 -0.06
C HIS A 75 -4.85 9.93 -0.17
N GLY A 76 -4.69 9.34 -1.34
CA GLY A 76 -3.76 8.25 -1.61
C GLY A 76 -2.53 8.70 -2.37
N LYS A 77 -1.35 8.39 -1.85
CA LYS A 77 -0.06 8.68 -2.48
C LYS A 77 0.90 7.51 -2.42
N LEU A 78 1.87 7.51 -3.33
CA LEU A 78 3.00 6.59 -3.35
C LEU A 78 4.09 7.05 -2.37
N ILE A 79 5.10 6.20 -2.16
CA ILE A 79 6.23 6.48 -1.28
C ILE A 79 7.05 7.71 -1.71
N ASN A 80 7.10 7.99 -3.02
CA ASN A 80 7.77 9.16 -3.59
C ASN A 80 6.95 10.47 -3.46
N GLY A 81 5.71 10.38 -2.93
CA GLY A 81 4.81 11.50 -2.73
C GLY A 81 3.81 11.74 -3.87
N ASP A 82 3.90 11.02 -4.99
CA ASP A 82 2.96 11.16 -6.10
C ASP A 82 1.55 10.75 -5.67
N VAL A 83 0.60 11.66 -5.80
CA VAL A 83 -0.81 11.43 -5.50
C VAL A 83 -1.44 10.67 -6.67
N PHE A 84 -1.94 9.46 -6.41
CA PHE A 84 -2.63 8.67 -7.43
C PHE A 84 -4.15 8.84 -7.39
N TRP A 85 -4.69 9.26 -6.25
CA TRP A 85 -6.12 9.56 -6.11
C TRP A 85 -6.42 10.34 -4.83
N SER A 86 -7.38 11.28 -4.89
CA SER A 86 -7.77 12.09 -3.74
C SER A 86 -9.23 12.53 -3.85
N SER A 87 -10.07 12.09 -2.94
CA SER A 87 -11.44 12.60 -2.80
C SER A 87 -11.47 14.00 -2.14
N VAL A 88 -10.40 14.35 -1.43
CA VAL A 88 -10.23 15.68 -0.82
C VAL A 88 -10.05 16.72 -1.92
N ASP A 89 -9.18 16.46 -2.90
CA ASP A 89 -8.91 17.39 -4.00
C ASP A 89 -10.13 17.54 -4.92
N LEU A 90 -10.94 16.49 -5.03
CA LEU A 90 -12.21 16.51 -5.75
C LEU A 90 -13.35 17.17 -4.95
N ASN A 91 -13.14 17.40 -3.65
CA ASN A 91 -14.17 17.84 -2.70
C ASN A 91 -15.44 16.96 -2.73
N GLU A 92 -15.23 15.65 -2.90
CA GLU A 92 -16.29 14.65 -3.04
C GLU A 92 -15.96 13.41 -2.21
N PRO A 93 -16.48 13.30 -0.96
CA PRO A 93 -16.19 12.15 -0.12
C PRO A 93 -16.80 10.88 -0.72
N LEU A 94 -16.13 9.76 -0.50
CA LEU A 94 -16.56 8.46 -0.97
C LEU A 94 -17.60 7.87 -0.03
N VAL A 95 -18.73 7.41 -0.58
CA VAL A 95 -19.78 6.67 0.13
C VAL A 95 -19.68 5.21 -0.29
N ILE A 96 -19.19 4.34 0.60
CA ILE A 96 -18.82 2.97 0.24
C ILE A 96 -18.85 2.03 1.44
N LYS A 97 -19.01 0.73 1.20
CA LYS A 97 -18.79 -0.28 2.24
C LYS A 97 -17.30 -0.60 2.34
N PRO A 98 -16.71 -0.71 3.55
CA PRO A 98 -15.33 -1.14 3.72
C PRO A 98 -15.01 -2.46 3.01
N SER A 99 -15.96 -3.41 2.94
CA SER A 99 -15.80 -4.69 2.23
C SER A 99 -15.49 -4.55 0.73
N GLN A 100 -15.74 -3.41 0.12
CA GLN A 100 -15.47 -3.13 -1.30
C GLN A 100 -14.10 -2.51 -1.57
N LEU A 101 -13.36 -2.17 -0.52
CA LEU A 101 -12.03 -1.55 -0.61
C LEU A 101 -10.91 -2.60 -0.65
N ILE A 102 -9.66 -2.14 -0.83
CA ILE A 102 -8.47 -2.99 -0.73
C ILE A 102 -8.33 -3.57 0.68
N LYS A 103 -7.66 -4.72 0.80
CA LYS A 103 -7.56 -5.48 2.06
C LYS A 103 -7.04 -4.66 3.23
N GLY A 104 -6.06 -3.79 3.00
CA GLY A 104 -5.53 -2.89 4.03
C GLY A 104 -6.61 -1.97 4.61
N CYS A 105 -7.42 -1.34 3.75
CA CYS A 105 -8.53 -0.48 4.19
C CYS A 105 -9.64 -1.27 4.90
N GLN A 106 -9.94 -2.49 4.43
CA GLN A 106 -10.90 -3.37 5.10
C GLN A 106 -10.54 -3.68 6.56
N LYS A 107 -9.24 -3.72 6.87
CA LYS A 107 -8.74 -4.01 8.22
C LYS A 107 -8.63 -2.76 9.09
N VAL A 108 -8.38 -1.60 8.50
CA VAL A 108 -8.18 -0.34 9.22
C VAL A 108 -9.49 0.35 9.56
N ILE A 109 -10.41 0.49 8.59
CA ILE A 109 -11.64 1.27 8.77
C ILE A 109 -12.48 0.77 9.96
N PRO A 110 -12.63 -0.55 10.20
CA PRO A 110 -13.33 -1.04 11.40
C PRO A 110 -12.67 -0.69 12.74
N LEU A 111 -11.46 -0.15 12.74
CA LEU A 111 -10.78 0.32 13.95
C LEU A 111 -11.01 1.81 14.21
N MET A 112 -11.48 2.55 13.20
CA MET A 112 -11.72 3.98 13.23
C MET A 112 -13.10 4.31 13.82
N GLN A 113 -13.24 5.54 14.28
CA GLN A 113 -14.51 6.14 14.72
C GLN A 113 -14.78 7.40 13.91
N VAL A 114 -16.05 7.85 13.89
CA VAL A 114 -16.39 9.09 13.19
C VAL A 114 -15.58 10.27 13.73
N GLY A 115 -14.98 11.03 12.83
CA GLY A 115 -14.08 12.13 13.11
C GLY A 115 -12.60 11.75 13.20
N ASP A 116 -12.27 10.45 13.18
CA ASP A 116 -10.88 10.01 13.09
C ASP A 116 -10.29 10.35 11.73
N LYS A 117 -9.05 10.82 11.75
CA LYS A 117 -8.20 10.96 10.56
C LYS A 117 -6.87 10.26 10.80
N TRP A 118 -6.63 9.22 10.04
CA TRP A 118 -5.46 8.38 10.18
C TRP A 118 -4.64 8.33 8.90
N ARG A 119 -3.31 8.31 9.06
CA ARG A 119 -2.39 7.95 7.98
C ARG A 119 -2.10 6.48 8.05
N VAL A 120 -2.38 5.78 6.96
CA VAL A 120 -2.29 4.33 6.85
C VAL A 120 -1.23 3.96 5.83
N PHE A 121 -0.34 3.04 6.20
CA PHE A 121 0.75 2.54 5.37
C PHE A 121 0.45 1.08 5.02
N ILE A 122 0.29 0.80 3.74
CA ILE A 122 -0.23 -0.47 3.24
C ILE A 122 0.79 -1.13 2.31
N HIS A 123 1.31 -2.29 2.72
CA HIS A 123 2.16 -3.13 1.88
C HIS A 123 1.41 -3.56 0.61
N PRO A 124 2.08 -3.67 -0.55
CA PRO A 124 1.44 -4.04 -1.81
C PRO A 124 0.61 -5.33 -1.75
N ALA A 125 0.98 -6.33 -0.97
CA ALA A 125 0.20 -7.57 -0.80
C ALA A 125 -1.21 -7.35 -0.20
N LEU A 126 -1.44 -6.23 0.49
CA LEU A 126 -2.73 -5.82 1.04
C LEU A 126 -3.41 -4.73 0.19
N ALA A 127 -2.83 -4.41 -0.96
CA ALA A 127 -3.30 -3.41 -1.91
C ALA A 127 -3.41 -4.00 -3.33
N TYR A 128 -2.59 -3.56 -4.28
CA TYR A 128 -2.67 -3.96 -5.70
C TYR A 128 -1.56 -4.92 -6.14
N GLY A 129 -0.65 -5.32 -5.25
CA GLY A 129 0.35 -6.36 -5.48
C GLY A 129 1.25 -6.13 -6.68
N GLU A 130 1.64 -7.25 -7.30
CA GLU A 130 2.52 -7.25 -8.48
C GLU A 130 1.85 -6.72 -9.75
N GLU A 131 0.52 -6.75 -9.81
CA GLU A 131 -0.21 -6.27 -10.98
C GLU A 131 -0.24 -4.74 -11.04
N GLY A 132 -0.29 -4.07 -9.88
CA GLY A 132 -0.51 -2.63 -9.83
C GLY A 132 -1.85 -2.22 -10.44
N ARG A 133 -1.96 -0.97 -10.89
CA ARG A 133 -3.09 -0.43 -11.68
C ARG A 133 -2.68 0.90 -12.31
N PRO A 134 -3.47 1.47 -13.24
CA PRO A 134 -3.18 2.80 -13.79
C PRO A 134 -2.91 3.84 -12.66
N GLY A 135 -1.74 4.46 -12.69
CA GLY A 135 -1.27 5.39 -11.67
C GLY A 135 -0.61 4.76 -10.43
N ILE A 136 -0.64 3.43 -10.28
CA ILE A 136 0.01 2.71 -9.19
C ILE A 136 0.90 1.60 -9.76
N PRO A 137 2.22 1.79 -9.78
CA PRO A 137 3.15 0.78 -10.27
C PRO A 137 3.08 -0.54 -9.49
N SER A 138 3.58 -1.60 -10.12
CA SER A 138 3.73 -2.92 -9.50
C SER A 138 4.46 -2.84 -8.16
N ASN A 139 3.97 -3.57 -7.16
CA ASN A 139 4.56 -3.67 -5.82
C ASN A 139 4.76 -2.33 -5.09
N SER A 140 3.91 -1.33 -5.35
CA SER A 140 3.97 -0.04 -4.67
C SER A 140 3.40 -0.11 -3.26
N LEU A 141 4.12 0.44 -2.30
CA LEU A 141 3.57 0.82 -0.99
C LEU A 141 2.56 1.94 -1.19
N LEU A 142 1.40 1.83 -0.55
CA LEU A 142 0.40 2.89 -0.56
C LEU A 142 0.36 3.59 0.79
N ILE A 143 0.26 4.91 0.75
CA ILE A 143 0.07 5.76 1.93
C ILE A 143 -1.26 6.48 1.74
N PHE A 144 -2.21 6.21 2.64
CA PHE A 144 -3.52 6.86 2.63
C PHE A 144 -3.69 7.74 3.87
N ASP A 145 -4.13 8.97 3.68
CA ASP A 145 -4.78 9.73 4.73
C ASP A 145 -6.28 9.47 4.60
N ILE A 146 -6.87 8.83 5.60
CA ILE A 146 -8.30 8.45 5.65
C ILE A 146 -8.96 9.26 6.75
N GLU A 147 -10.06 9.92 6.42
CA GLU A 147 -10.90 10.65 7.38
C GLU A 147 -12.31 10.06 7.35
N LEU A 148 -12.74 9.47 8.46
CA LEU A 148 -14.07 8.85 8.58
C LEU A 148 -15.08 9.92 9.01
N LEU A 149 -15.99 10.28 8.09
CA LEU A 149 -16.95 11.36 8.28
C LEU A 149 -18.29 10.89 8.88
N ASP A 150 -18.78 9.72 8.46
CA ASP A 150 -20.09 9.19 8.88
C ASP A 150 -20.18 7.67 8.70
N ILE A 151 -21.12 7.05 9.44
CA ILE A 151 -21.49 5.63 9.35
C ILE A 151 -23.00 5.57 9.18
N ILE A 152 -23.45 4.93 8.07
CA ILE A 152 -24.86 4.80 7.68
C ILE A 152 -25.34 3.36 7.86
#